data_679a2742a1279ce8e5cdac259da9e4f0
#
_entry.id   679a2742a1279ce8e5cdac259da9e4f0
#
_cell.length_a   1.000
_cell.length_b   1.000
_cell.length_c   1.000
_cell.angle_alpha   90.00
_cell.angle_beta   90.00
_cell.angle_gamma   90.00
#
_symmetry.space_group_name_H-M   'P 1'
#
loop_
_entity.id
_entity.type
_entity.pdbx_description
1 polymer ?
#
loop_
_entity_poly.entity_id
_entity_poly.type
_entity_poly.pdbx_seq_one_letter_code
_entity_poly.pdbx_strand_id
1 'polypeptide(L)'
;MPIDHEFGAQHTDLKLSIIESYLKAFTTALKPHFQELWYIDAFAGTGFRTVRHEEKPESFLSAGEPQRIEQRRGSAQIALDIQPNFDFTVFIDAKPSHVAALNDLAARYPRRRVAVIRNDANEAILSLLAANSWQSTRAVLFLDPYGMEVNWATLEAIAATKAIDVWFLFPMSGLYRQATRNIEAVDEHKASALTRILGSEEWKDELYEDSGQSEMFGNDPRVRTRDVRSLEDYVRRRLRTIFPAVLKPLPLPLHRKPQLFSLFLCIANDEPKAIGLATRIGNHILKVGAGISS
;
A
#
# COMPACT_ATOMS: atom_id res chain seq x y z
N MET A 1 -7.09 28.01 2.21
CA MET A 1 -5.92 27.15 1.89
C MET A 1 -6.34 26.09 0.88
N PRO A 2 -6.12 26.28 -0.44
CA PRO A 2 -6.57 25.33 -1.49
C PRO A 2 -5.50 24.33 -1.93
N ILE A 3 -4.44 24.11 -1.18
CA ILE A 3 -3.24 23.38 -1.64
C ILE A 3 -3.35 21.85 -1.43
N ASP A 4 -4.22 21.35 -0.56
CA ASP A 4 -4.22 19.92 -0.17
C ASP A 4 -4.93 18.99 -1.19
N HIS A 5 -5.85 19.48 -2.00
CA HIS A 5 -6.61 18.63 -2.96
C HIS A 5 -5.84 18.34 -4.26
N GLU A 6 -5.06 19.27 -4.78
CA GLU A 6 -4.21 19.04 -5.95
C GLU A 6 -3.04 18.11 -5.66
N PHE A 7 -2.42 18.25 -4.49
CA PHE A 7 -1.35 17.35 -4.03
C PHE A 7 -1.85 15.92 -3.74
N GLY A 8 -3.10 15.78 -3.24
CA GLY A 8 -3.75 14.49 -3.05
C GLY A 8 -3.94 13.71 -4.35
N ALA A 9 -4.23 14.40 -5.44
CA ALA A 9 -4.41 13.79 -6.76
C ALA A 9 -3.08 13.31 -7.37
N GLN A 10 -2.02 14.11 -7.30
CA GLN A 10 -0.73 13.80 -7.93
C GLN A 10 -0.04 12.55 -7.35
N HIS A 11 0.01 12.38 -6.02
CA HIS A 11 0.63 11.19 -5.44
C HIS A 11 -0.19 9.93 -5.68
N THR A 12 -1.52 10.05 -5.81
CA THR A 12 -2.38 8.93 -6.17
C THR A 12 -2.15 8.53 -7.62
N ASP A 13 -1.98 9.48 -8.54
CA ASP A 13 -1.65 9.19 -9.94
C ASP A 13 -0.31 8.47 -10.06
N LEU A 14 0.71 8.94 -9.34
CA LEU A 14 2.02 8.32 -9.32
C LEU A 14 1.97 6.89 -8.76
N LYS A 15 1.30 6.69 -7.62
CA LYS A 15 1.10 5.36 -7.03
C LYS A 15 0.47 4.40 -8.04
N LEU A 16 -0.63 4.81 -8.65
CA LEU A 16 -1.37 3.96 -9.59
C LEU A 16 -0.58 3.68 -10.87
N SER A 17 0.21 4.63 -11.38
CA SER A 17 1.08 4.39 -12.55
C SER A 17 2.19 3.38 -12.25
N ILE A 18 2.73 3.40 -11.04
CA ILE A 18 3.71 2.41 -10.57
C ILE A 18 3.08 1.03 -10.50
N ILE A 19 1.89 0.93 -9.89
CA ILE A 19 1.15 -0.33 -9.81
C ILE A 19 0.84 -0.86 -11.21
N GLU A 20 0.26 -0.04 -12.11
CA GLU A 20 -0.04 -0.42 -13.49
C GLU A 20 1.19 -0.97 -14.21
N SER A 21 2.33 -0.28 -14.09
CA SER A 21 3.60 -0.70 -14.70
C SER A 21 4.08 -2.05 -14.16
N TYR A 22 3.96 -2.25 -12.84
CA TYR A 22 4.34 -3.53 -12.23
C TYR A 22 3.41 -4.66 -12.65
N LEU A 23 2.09 -4.45 -12.61
CA LEU A 23 1.11 -5.47 -13.02
C LEU A 23 1.35 -5.93 -14.46
N LYS A 24 1.67 -5.00 -15.38
CA LYS A 24 2.00 -5.28 -16.77
C LYS A 24 3.28 -6.11 -16.92
N ALA A 25 4.33 -5.72 -16.20
CA ALA A 25 5.60 -6.46 -16.21
C ALA A 25 5.44 -7.85 -15.58
N PHE A 26 4.71 -7.95 -14.48
CA PHE A 26 4.43 -9.21 -13.78
C PHE A 26 3.68 -10.19 -14.67
N THR A 27 2.56 -9.77 -15.28
CA THR A 27 1.78 -10.65 -16.15
C THR A 27 2.56 -11.04 -17.40
N THR A 28 3.31 -10.11 -18.01
CA THR A 28 4.17 -10.41 -19.17
C THR A 28 5.23 -11.45 -18.84
N ALA A 29 5.88 -11.31 -17.69
CA ALA A 29 6.98 -12.20 -17.30
C ALA A 29 6.50 -13.59 -16.85
N LEU A 30 5.36 -13.68 -16.17
CA LEU A 30 4.93 -14.91 -15.48
C LEU A 30 3.87 -15.71 -16.24
N LYS A 31 3.10 -15.09 -17.14
CA LYS A 31 2.03 -15.77 -17.89
C LYS A 31 2.49 -17.05 -18.63
N PRO A 32 3.72 -17.11 -19.22
CA PRO A 32 4.20 -18.34 -19.87
C PRO A 32 4.56 -19.47 -18.91
N HIS A 33 4.70 -19.19 -17.60
CA HIS A 33 5.32 -20.11 -16.64
C HIS A 33 4.37 -20.63 -15.56
N PHE A 34 3.22 -19.97 -15.37
CA PHE A 34 2.28 -20.33 -14.32
C PHE A 34 0.88 -20.56 -14.88
N GLN A 35 0.14 -21.47 -14.22
CA GLN A 35 -1.21 -21.83 -14.66
C GLN A 35 -2.20 -20.70 -14.42
N GLU A 36 -2.11 -20.03 -13.27
CA GLU A 36 -2.97 -18.92 -12.93
C GLU A 36 -2.16 -17.74 -12.36
N LEU A 37 -2.47 -16.56 -12.85
CA LEU A 37 -2.01 -15.28 -12.30
C LEU A 37 -3.20 -14.53 -11.72
N TRP A 38 -3.10 -14.17 -10.44
CA TRP A 38 -4.17 -13.47 -9.72
C TRP A 38 -3.76 -12.04 -9.38
N TYR A 39 -4.76 -11.17 -9.37
CA TYR A 39 -4.65 -9.85 -8.77
C TYR A 39 -5.65 -9.75 -7.61
N ILE A 40 -5.20 -9.25 -6.47
CA ILE A 40 -6.01 -9.07 -5.27
C ILE A 40 -5.88 -7.63 -4.83
N ASP A 41 -7.00 -6.92 -4.72
CA ASP A 41 -7.08 -5.57 -4.17
C ASP A 41 -7.89 -5.60 -2.88
N ALA A 42 -7.23 -5.43 -1.76
CA ALA A 42 -7.86 -5.65 -0.46
C ALA A 42 -8.56 -4.40 0.10
N PHE A 43 -8.39 -3.24 -0.57
CA PHE A 43 -9.04 -1.97 -0.24
C PHE A 43 -9.49 -1.30 -1.55
N ALA A 44 -10.29 -2.03 -2.35
CA ALA A 44 -10.52 -1.71 -3.76
C ALA A 44 -11.36 -0.43 -4.01
N GLY A 45 -12.02 0.09 -2.97
CA GLY A 45 -12.84 1.29 -3.07
C GLY A 45 -14.00 1.12 -4.07
N THR A 46 -14.25 2.15 -4.88
CA THR A 46 -15.27 2.10 -5.94
C THR A 46 -14.72 1.65 -7.29
N GLY A 47 -13.42 1.37 -7.39
CA GLY A 47 -12.73 1.10 -8.66
C GLY A 47 -12.45 2.35 -9.51
N PHE A 48 -13.03 3.48 -9.13
CA PHE A 48 -12.82 4.79 -9.74
C PHE A 48 -12.43 5.80 -8.66
N ARG A 49 -11.79 6.89 -9.09
CA ARG A 49 -11.57 8.04 -8.23
C ARG A 49 -12.12 9.30 -8.89
N THR A 50 -12.65 10.16 -8.07
CA THR A 50 -13.18 11.45 -8.50
C THR A 50 -12.13 12.52 -8.24
N VAL A 51 -11.69 13.20 -9.30
CA VAL A 51 -10.84 14.39 -9.21
C VAL A 51 -11.73 15.60 -9.41
N ARG A 52 -11.75 16.49 -8.43
CA ARG A 52 -12.44 17.76 -8.52
C ARG A 52 -11.42 18.84 -8.92
N HIS A 53 -11.63 19.47 -10.03
CA HIS A 53 -10.90 20.66 -10.42
C HIS A 53 -11.67 21.87 -9.88
N GLU A 54 -11.03 22.69 -9.08
CA GLU A 54 -11.65 23.93 -8.59
C GLU A 54 -11.84 24.91 -9.73
N GLU A 55 -12.89 25.72 -9.62
CA GLU A 55 -13.14 26.82 -10.54
C GLU A 55 -11.96 27.80 -10.48
N LYS A 56 -11.36 28.09 -11.63
CA LYS A 56 -10.39 29.16 -11.75
C LYS A 56 -11.11 30.41 -12.23
N PRO A 57 -11.12 31.50 -11.45
CA PRO A 57 -11.74 32.73 -11.87
C PRO A 57 -11.06 33.29 -13.12
N GLU A 58 -11.84 33.95 -13.99
CA GLU A 58 -11.30 34.69 -15.13
C GLU A 58 -10.23 35.67 -14.64
N SER A 59 -9.08 35.67 -15.31
CA SER A 59 -8.05 36.68 -15.15
C SER A 59 -7.81 37.39 -16.47
N PHE A 60 -7.24 38.59 -16.42
CA PHE A 60 -6.95 39.40 -17.64
C PHE A 60 -6.11 38.65 -18.71
N LEU A 61 -5.50 37.49 -18.33
CA LEU A 61 -4.63 36.68 -19.18
C LEU A 61 -5.15 35.25 -19.44
N SER A 62 -6.29 34.87 -18.86
CA SER A 62 -6.85 33.52 -19.05
C SER A 62 -8.36 33.50 -18.89
N ALA A 63 -9.05 32.80 -19.79
CA ALA A 63 -10.45 32.47 -19.62
C ALA A 63 -10.63 31.61 -18.35
N GLY A 64 -11.68 31.89 -17.55
CA GLY A 64 -12.01 31.12 -16.38
C GLY A 64 -12.31 29.65 -16.73
N GLU A 65 -11.91 28.72 -15.87
CA GLU A 65 -12.25 27.31 -16.04
C GLU A 65 -13.36 26.97 -15.05
N PRO A 66 -14.50 26.44 -15.52
CA PRO A 66 -15.59 26.01 -14.62
C PRO A 66 -15.16 24.80 -13.78
N GLN A 67 -15.78 24.65 -12.62
CA GLN A 67 -15.59 23.48 -11.78
C GLN A 67 -15.85 22.19 -12.60
N ARG A 68 -14.86 21.31 -12.64
CA ARG A 68 -14.92 20.07 -13.41
C ARG A 68 -14.77 18.87 -12.47
N ILE A 69 -15.66 17.90 -12.63
CA ILE A 69 -15.56 16.61 -11.96
C ILE A 69 -15.08 15.59 -12.99
N GLU A 70 -13.87 15.05 -12.78
CA GLU A 70 -13.30 14.04 -13.65
C GLU A 70 -13.29 12.69 -12.90
N GLN A 71 -13.82 11.66 -13.54
CA GLN A 71 -13.63 10.29 -13.07
C GLN A 71 -12.36 9.71 -13.70
N ARG A 72 -11.42 9.27 -12.85
CA ARG A 72 -10.20 8.59 -13.28
C ARG A 72 -10.21 7.14 -12.83
N ARG A 73 -9.46 6.31 -13.54
CA ARG A 73 -9.31 4.89 -13.21
C ARG A 73 -8.72 4.72 -11.81
N GLY A 74 -9.33 3.88 -10.99
CA GLY A 74 -8.74 3.36 -9.76
C GLY A 74 -7.95 2.06 -10.00
N SER A 75 -7.39 1.50 -8.94
CA SER A 75 -6.60 0.26 -8.97
C SER A 75 -7.38 -0.92 -9.57
N ALA A 76 -8.65 -1.07 -9.21
CA ALA A 76 -9.49 -2.15 -9.71
C ALA A 76 -9.70 -2.09 -11.22
N GLN A 77 -10.02 -0.91 -11.77
CA GLN A 77 -10.17 -0.76 -13.21
C GLN A 77 -8.84 -0.98 -13.95
N ILE A 78 -7.74 -0.44 -13.42
CA ILE A 78 -6.40 -0.65 -13.97
C ILE A 78 -6.10 -2.15 -14.09
N ALA A 79 -6.36 -2.93 -13.04
CA ALA A 79 -6.11 -4.37 -13.06
C ALA A 79 -6.96 -5.12 -14.12
N LEU A 80 -8.19 -4.68 -14.34
CA LEU A 80 -9.06 -5.27 -15.38
C LEU A 80 -8.60 -4.91 -16.81
N ASP A 81 -7.96 -3.76 -16.99
CA ASP A 81 -7.45 -3.28 -18.30
C ASP A 81 -6.08 -3.89 -18.67
N ILE A 82 -5.33 -4.46 -17.71
CA ILE A 82 -3.98 -5.01 -17.95
C ILE A 82 -3.97 -6.09 -19.04
N GLN A 83 -2.93 -6.03 -19.88
CA GLN A 83 -2.61 -7.04 -20.87
C GLN A 83 -1.11 -7.40 -20.80
N PRO A 84 -0.76 -8.71 -20.78
CA PRO A 84 -1.64 -9.87 -20.67
C PRO A 84 -2.50 -9.81 -19.39
N ASN A 85 -3.71 -10.33 -19.45
CA ASN A 85 -4.62 -10.25 -18.30
C ASN A 85 -4.29 -11.24 -17.19
N PHE A 86 -4.72 -10.89 -15.97
CA PHE A 86 -4.85 -11.85 -14.88
C PHE A 86 -5.92 -12.90 -15.18
N ASP A 87 -5.72 -14.12 -14.70
CA ASP A 87 -6.69 -15.21 -14.85
C ASP A 87 -7.82 -15.07 -13.85
N PHE A 88 -7.54 -14.49 -12.69
CA PHE A 88 -8.54 -14.19 -11.67
C PHE A 88 -8.23 -12.86 -10.99
N THR A 89 -9.25 -12.08 -10.74
CA THR A 89 -9.16 -10.79 -10.06
C THR A 89 -10.11 -10.78 -8.88
N VAL A 90 -9.60 -10.40 -7.70
CA VAL A 90 -10.38 -10.34 -6.46
C VAL A 90 -10.37 -8.92 -5.94
N PHE A 91 -11.53 -8.34 -5.71
CA PHE A 91 -11.73 -7.04 -5.10
C PHE A 91 -12.40 -7.21 -3.74
N ILE A 92 -11.81 -6.62 -2.71
CA ILE A 92 -12.32 -6.68 -1.34
C ILE A 92 -12.58 -5.26 -0.87
N ASP A 93 -13.74 -5.02 -0.28
CA ASP A 93 -14.06 -3.79 0.43
C ASP A 93 -15.15 -4.05 1.46
N ALA A 94 -15.09 -3.37 2.60
CA ALA A 94 -16.07 -3.52 3.67
C ALA A 94 -17.37 -2.72 3.41
N LYS A 95 -17.31 -1.65 2.61
CA LYS A 95 -18.42 -0.72 2.41
C LYS A 95 -19.40 -1.23 1.34
N PRO A 96 -20.70 -1.34 1.65
CA PRO A 96 -21.70 -1.83 0.69
C PRO A 96 -21.75 -1.03 -0.62
N SER A 97 -21.60 0.30 -0.53
CA SER A 97 -21.61 1.17 -1.72
C SER A 97 -20.40 0.96 -2.62
N HIS A 98 -19.23 0.63 -2.05
CA HIS A 98 -18.04 0.31 -2.82
C HIS A 98 -18.21 -1.05 -3.52
N VAL A 99 -18.71 -2.04 -2.78
CA VAL A 99 -19.01 -3.38 -3.32
C VAL A 99 -20.01 -3.30 -4.49
N ALA A 100 -21.06 -2.49 -4.36
CA ALA A 100 -22.00 -2.29 -5.46
C ALA A 100 -21.31 -1.71 -6.71
N ALA A 101 -20.50 -0.64 -6.53
CA ALA A 101 -19.74 -0.04 -7.64
C ALA A 101 -18.73 -1.01 -8.27
N LEU A 102 -18.08 -1.86 -7.47
CA LEU A 102 -17.15 -2.88 -7.96
C LEU A 102 -17.88 -3.99 -8.76
N ASN A 103 -19.08 -4.37 -8.35
CA ASN A 103 -19.91 -5.30 -9.13
C ASN A 103 -20.34 -4.69 -10.47
N ASP A 104 -20.75 -3.42 -10.48
CA ASP A 104 -21.07 -2.68 -11.71
C ASP A 104 -19.83 -2.55 -12.62
N LEU A 105 -18.66 -2.33 -12.04
CA LEU A 105 -17.40 -2.34 -12.78
C LEU A 105 -17.12 -3.73 -13.37
N ALA A 106 -17.20 -4.79 -12.58
CA ALA A 106 -16.94 -6.16 -13.01
C ALA A 106 -17.89 -6.59 -14.16
N ALA A 107 -19.16 -6.18 -14.11
CA ALA A 107 -20.14 -6.45 -15.16
C ALA A 107 -19.75 -5.87 -16.55
N ARG A 108 -18.92 -4.83 -16.58
CA ARG A 108 -18.38 -4.26 -17.85
C ARG A 108 -17.29 -5.13 -18.48
N TYR A 109 -16.79 -6.13 -17.74
CA TYR A 109 -15.71 -7.03 -18.17
C TYR A 109 -16.18 -8.51 -18.19
N PRO A 110 -17.21 -8.89 -18.99
CA PRO A 110 -17.84 -10.21 -18.92
C PRO A 110 -16.91 -11.37 -19.30
N ARG A 111 -15.76 -11.08 -19.92
CA ARG A 111 -14.72 -12.08 -20.26
C ARG A 111 -13.65 -12.22 -19.17
N ARG A 112 -13.74 -11.47 -18.08
CA ARG A 112 -12.83 -11.54 -16.94
C ARG A 112 -13.44 -12.37 -15.83
N ARG A 113 -12.66 -13.21 -15.19
CA ARG A 113 -13.07 -13.90 -13.96
C ARG A 113 -12.79 -12.97 -12.79
N VAL A 114 -13.85 -12.42 -12.20
CA VAL A 114 -13.80 -11.43 -11.12
C VAL A 114 -14.62 -11.91 -9.95
N ALA A 115 -14.09 -11.75 -8.74
CA ALA A 115 -14.84 -11.88 -7.49
C ALA A 115 -14.83 -10.54 -6.75
N VAL A 116 -15.98 -10.15 -6.22
CA VAL A 116 -16.11 -8.99 -5.34
C VAL A 116 -16.56 -9.49 -3.96
N ILE A 117 -15.75 -9.24 -2.95
CA ILE A 117 -15.96 -9.76 -1.59
C ILE A 117 -16.26 -8.58 -0.67
N ARG A 118 -17.41 -8.62 0.00
CA ARG A 118 -17.74 -7.69 1.07
C ARG A 118 -17.31 -8.27 2.40
N ASN A 119 -16.18 -7.84 2.92
CA ASN A 119 -15.69 -8.26 4.23
C ASN A 119 -14.60 -7.30 4.72
N ASP A 120 -14.16 -7.46 5.97
CA ASP A 120 -12.88 -6.93 6.44
C ASP A 120 -11.73 -7.49 5.59
N ALA A 121 -10.76 -6.65 5.28
CA ALA A 121 -9.64 -7.01 4.41
C ALA A 121 -8.81 -8.18 4.97
N ASN A 122 -8.51 -8.17 6.28
CA ASN A 122 -7.70 -9.21 6.90
C ASN A 122 -8.43 -10.57 6.88
N GLU A 123 -9.72 -10.58 7.25
CA GLU A 123 -10.54 -11.79 7.25
C GLU A 123 -10.70 -12.36 5.84
N ALA A 124 -10.97 -11.51 4.86
CA ALA A 124 -11.12 -11.92 3.48
C ALA A 124 -9.83 -12.50 2.90
N ILE A 125 -8.69 -11.85 3.16
CA ILE A 125 -7.37 -12.33 2.73
C ILE A 125 -7.11 -13.71 3.37
N LEU A 126 -7.22 -13.84 4.68
CA LEU A 126 -6.95 -15.11 5.37
C LEU A 126 -7.85 -16.25 4.84
N SER A 127 -9.13 -15.97 4.64
CA SER A 127 -10.07 -16.93 4.05
C SER A 127 -9.69 -17.32 2.62
N LEU A 128 -9.27 -16.34 1.80
CA LEU A 128 -8.83 -16.58 0.42
C LEU A 128 -7.56 -17.44 0.38
N LEU A 129 -6.60 -17.15 1.29
CA LEU A 129 -5.35 -17.90 1.38
C LEU A 129 -5.58 -19.36 1.78
N ALA A 130 -6.47 -19.59 2.75
CA ALA A 130 -6.80 -20.93 3.24
C ALA A 130 -7.59 -21.76 2.22
N ALA A 131 -8.43 -21.12 1.40
CA ALA A 131 -9.30 -21.81 0.45
C ALA A 131 -8.60 -22.23 -0.85
N ASN A 132 -7.35 -21.78 -1.10
CA ASN A 132 -6.70 -21.97 -2.39
C ASN A 132 -5.30 -22.55 -2.27
N SER A 133 -4.88 -23.31 -3.30
CA SER A 133 -3.50 -23.79 -3.42
C SER A 133 -2.64 -22.77 -4.18
N TRP A 134 -1.48 -22.44 -3.62
CA TRP A 134 -0.54 -21.47 -4.17
C TRP A 134 0.65 -22.11 -4.90
N GLN A 135 0.61 -23.41 -5.16
CA GLN A 135 1.72 -24.13 -5.81
C GLN A 135 1.92 -23.70 -7.27
N SER A 136 0.85 -23.65 -8.04
CA SER A 136 0.87 -23.29 -9.48
C SER A 136 0.33 -21.90 -9.77
N THR A 137 -0.07 -21.17 -8.74
CA THR A 137 -0.64 -19.82 -8.80
C THR A 137 0.39 -18.80 -8.34
N ARG A 138 0.44 -17.65 -9.00
CA ARG A 138 1.17 -16.47 -8.54
C ARG A 138 0.22 -15.29 -8.47
N ALA A 139 0.45 -14.40 -7.51
CA ALA A 139 -0.43 -13.26 -7.34
C ALA A 139 0.32 -11.96 -7.06
N VAL A 140 -0.32 -10.85 -7.39
CA VAL A 140 -0.01 -9.53 -6.86
C VAL A 140 -1.16 -9.12 -5.95
N LEU A 141 -0.82 -8.75 -4.72
CA LEU A 141 -1.76 -8.22 -3.75
C LEU A 141 -1.45 -6.76 -3.50
N PHE A 142 -2.47 -5.90 -3.62
CA PHE A 142 -2.38 -4.47 -3.34
C PHE A 142 -3.08 -4.15 -2.03
N LEU A 143 -2.34 -3.53 -1.11
CA LEU A 143 -2.80 -3.06 0.19
C LEU A 143 -2.72 -1.54 0.21
N ASP A 144 -3.86 -0.88 0.10
CA ASP A 144 -4.03 0.59 0.15
C ASP A 144 -5.00 1.00 1.27
N PRO A 145 -4.66 0.68 2.55
CA PRO A 145 -5.57 0.91 3.67
C PRO A 145 -5.80 2.41 3.93
N TYR A 146 -6.99 2.76 4.44
CA TYR A 146 -7.28 4.12 4.87
C TYR A 146 -6.50 4.55 6.12
N GLY A 147 -6.01 3.59 6.89
CA GLY A 147 -5.26 3.79 8.12
C GLY A 147 -4.39 2.59 8.46
N MET A 148 -4.15 2.37 9.75
CA MET A 148 -3.34 1.25 10.26
C MET A 148 -4.20 -0.03 10.39
N GLU A 149 -4.87 -0.43 9.29
CA GLU A 149 -5.89 -1.50 9.30
C GLU A 149 -5.33 -2.89 8.99
N VAL A 150 -4.14 -2.96 8.41
CA VAL A 150 -3.51 -4.24 8.06
C VAL A 150 -2.87 -4.88 9.29
N ASN A 151 -3.26 -6.10 9.59
CA ASN A 151 -2.71 -6.87 10.70
C ASN A 151 -1.40 -7.57 10.28
N TRP A 152 -0.43 -7.61 11.19
CA TRP A 152 0.84 -8.32 10.95
C TRP A 152 0.63 -9.80 10.63
N ALA A 153 -0.26 -10.48 11.36
CA ALA A 153 -0.60 -11.88 11.13
C ALA A 153 -1.10 -12.12 9.69
N THR A 154 -1.79 -11.16 9.10
CA THR A 154 -2.22 -11.24 7.69
C THR A 154 -1.01 -11.17 6.75
N LEU A 155 -0.03 -10.29 7.03
CA LEU A 155 1.21 -10.22 6.25
C LEU A 155 2.04 -11.50 6.37
N GLU A 156 2.12 -12.10 7.57
CA GLU A 156 2.76 -13.40 7.79
C GLU A 156 2.11 -14.51 6.98
N ALA A 157 0.78 -14.57 6.99
CA ALA A 157 0.04 -15.56 6.21
C ALA A 157 0.25 -15.40 4.70
N ILE A 158 0.29 -14.16 4.21
CA ILE A 158 0.61 -13.86 2.80
C ILE A 158 2.04 -14.33 2.47
N ALA A 159 3.01 -13.95 3.27
CA ALA A 159 4.42 -14.30 3.08
C ALA A 159 4.63 -15.84 3.06
N ALA A 160 3.92 -16.55 3.94
CA ALA A 160 3.99 -18.01 4.04
C ALA A 160 3.55 -18.74 2.75
N THR A 161 2.75 -18.10 1.88
CA THR A 161 2.36 -18.68 0.57
C THR A 161 3.54 -18.82 -0.38
N LYS A 162 4.59 -18.01 -0.25
CA LYS A 162 5.74 -17.89 -1.17
C LYS A 162 5.34 -17.63 -2.64
N ALA A 163 4.13 -17.10 -2.85
CA ALA A 163 3.51 -16.98 -4.17
C ALA A 163 2.96 -15.59 -4.48
N ILE A 164 2.93 -14.69 -3.49
CA ILE A 164 2.21 -13.42 -3.59
C ILE A 164 3.18 -12.25 -3.39
N ASP A 165 3.36 -11.43 -4.42
CA ASP A 165 4.07 -10.17 -4.29
C ASP A 165 3.10 -9.11 -3.74
N VAL A 166 3.54 -8.33 -2.75
CA VAL A 166 2.69 -7.36 -2.07
C VAL A 166 3.15 -5.95 -2.36
N TRP A 167 2.28 -5.13 -2.93
CA TRP A 167 2.40 -3.70 -2.91
C TRP A 167 1.64 -3.14 -1.73
N PHE A 168 2.37 -2.59 -0.77
CA PHE A 168 1.81 -2.07 0.48
C PHE A 168 2.04 -0.58 0.62
N LEU A 169 0.96 0.19 0.55
CA LEU A 169 0.98 1.62 0.88
C LEU A 169 0.91 1.79 2.40
N PHE A 170 2.07 1.73 3.04
CA PHE A 170 2.16 1.81 4.50
C PHE A 170 1.87 3.23 5.00
N PRO A 171 0.96 3.42 5.98
CA PRO A 171 0.53 4.72 6.47
C PRO A 171 1.54 5.32 7.47
N MET A 172 2.65 5.90 6.98
CA MET A 172 3.70 6.49 7.82
C MET A 172 3.19 7.58 8.73
N SER A 173 2.25 8.42 8.26
CA SER A 173 1.64 9.47 9.08
C SER A 173 0.81 8.89 10.23
N GLY A 174 0.17 7.75 10.02
CA GLY A 174 -0.55 7.00 11.07
C GLY A 174 0.42 6.48 12.12
N LEU A 175 1.48 5.77 11.69
CA LEU A 175 2.53 5.27 12.57
C LEU A 175 3.15 6.41 13.40
N TYR A 176 3.52 7.51 12.74
CA TYR A 176 4.15 8.65 13.39
C TYR A 176 3.25 9.31 14.46
N ARG A 177 1.94 9.37 14.24
CA ARG A 177 0.97 9.91 15.19
C ARG A 177 0.74 8.97 16.37
N GLN A 178 0.69 7.66 16.14
CA GLN A 178 0.51 6.68 17.22
C GLN A 178 1.77 6.54 18.08
N ALA A 179 2.95 6.51 17.48
CA ALA A 179 4.22 6.56 18.19
C ALA A 179 4.53 8.00 18.61
N THR A 180 3.84 8.50 19.64
CA THR A 180 3.99 9.86 20.17
C THR A 180 5.43 10.16 20.59
N ARG A 181 5.77 11.44 20.84
CA ARG A 181 7.14 11.81 21.23
C ARG A 181 7.54 11.18 22.57
N ASN A 182 6.67 11.19 23.54
CA ASN A 182 6.89 10.57 24.86
C ASN A 182 6.17 9.23 24.88
N ILE A 183 6.82 8.16 25.32
CA ILE A 183 6.22 6.82 25.40
C ILE A 183 5.03 6.79 26.35
N GLU A 184 5.04 7.57 27.41
CA GLU A 184 3.95 7.68 28.37
C GLU A 184 2.64 8.24 27.79
N ALA A 185 2.74 8.98 26.66
CA ALA A 185 1.58 9.46 25.91
C ALA A 185 1.05 8.43 24.90
N VAL A 186 1.68 7.24 24.82
CA VAL A 186 1.18 6.09 24.04
C VAL A 186 0.22 5.31 24.93
N ASP A 187 -1.06 5.64 24.83
CA ASP A 187 -2.13 4.91 25.53
C ASP A 187 -2.28 3.48 24.97
N GLU A 188 -3.11 2.66 25.61
CA GLU A 188 -3.33 1.27 25.27
C GLU A 188 -3.85 1.10 23.83
N HIS A 189 -4.70 2.00 23.34
CA HIS A 189 -5.20 1.96 21.95
C HIS A 189 -4.09 2.19 20.94
N LYS A 190 -3.22 3.17 21.19
CA LYS A 190 -2.06 3.43 20.33
C LYS A 190 -1.07 2.27 20.36
N ALA A 191 -0.77 1.76 21.57
CA ALA A 191 0.12 0.62 21.74
C ALA A 191 -0.40 -0.62 20.98
N SER A 192 -1.69 -0.92 21.14
CA SER A 192 -2.34 -2.02 20.42
C SER A 192 -2.28 -1.83 18.88
N ALA A 193 -2.54 -0.61 18.40
CA ALA A 193 -2.46 -0.32 16.97
C ALA A 193 -1.04 -0.46 16.42
N LEU A 194 -0.02 0.00 17.16
CA LEU A 194 1.39 -0.15 16.81
C LEU A 194 1.81 -1.63 16.78
N THR A 195 1.49 -2.37 17.85
CA THR A 195 1.82 -3.79 17.94
C THR A 195 1.12 -4.61 16.85
N ARG A 196 -0.14 -4.29 16.54
CA ARG A 196 -0.90 -4.98 15.51
C ARG A 196 -0.30 -4.82 14.11
N ILE A 197 0.14 -3.60 13.73
CA ILE A 197 0.70 -3.37 12.38
C ILE A 197 2.18 -3.73 12.28
N LEU A 198 2.92 -3.72 13.40
CA LEU A 198 4.37 -4.02 13.45
C LEU A 198 4.66 -5.47 13.87
N GLY A 199 3.66 -6.18 14.40
CA GLY A 199 3.74 -7.59 14.74
C GLY A 199 4.55 -7.92 16.02
N SER A 200 5.01 -6.92 16.76
CA SER A 200 5.76 -7.13 18.00
C SER A 200 5.74 -5.88 18.85
N GLU A 201 6.06 -6.02 20.13
CA GLU A 201 6.21 -4.89 21.06
C GLU A 201 7.63 -4.28 21.05
N GLU A 202 8.55 -4.84 20.27
CA GLU A 202 9.94 -4.35 20.13
C GLU A 202 10.02 -2.89 19.69
N TRP A 203 8.93 -2.34 19.11
CA TRP A 203 8.85 -0.92 18.77
C TRP A 203 9.05 -0.02 20.00
N LYS A 204 8.75 -0.49 21.22
CA LYS A 204 8.96 0.25 22.46
C LYS A 204 10.44 0.53 22.72
N ASP A 205 11.31 -0.40 22.36
CA ASP A 205 12.76 -0.29 22.58
C ASP A 205 13.47 0.27 21.33
N GLU A 206 12.97 -0.08 20.14
CA GLU A 206 13.55 0.39 18.88
C GLU A 206 13.28 1.87 18.56
N LEU A 207 12.16 2.42 19.03
CA LEU A 207 11.75 3.78 18.71
C LEU A 207 12.03 4.79 19.82
N TYR A 208 12.20 4.32 21.07
CA TYR A 208 12.32 5.17 22.24
C TYR A 208 13.64 4.93 22.98
N GLU A 209 14.26 6.01 23.40
CA GLU A 209 15.48 6.03 24.20
C GLU A 209 15.25 6.91 25.44
N ASP A 210 16.03 6.67 26.50
CA ASP A 210 16.00 7.52 27.68
C ASP A 210 16.41 8.94 27.30
N SER A 211 15.70 9.95 27.80
CA SER A 211 15.91 11.34 27.39
C SER A 211 17.24 11.93 27.85
N GLY A 212 17.89 11.27 28.81
CA GLY A 212 19.09 11.79 29.50
C GLY A 212 18.84 13.04 30.34
N GLN A 213 17.57 13.44 30.49
CA GLN A 213 17.15 14.55 31.37
C GLN A 213 16.57 13.94 32.64
N SER A 214 17.44 13.66 33.60
CA SER A 214 17.03 13.19 34.92
C SER A 214 16.12 14.23 35.57
N GLU A 215 14.84 13.93 35.71
CA GLU A 215 13.96 14.74 36.55
C GLU A 215 14.38 14.54 38.01
N MET A 216 14.43 15.61 38.77
CA MET A 216 14.93 15.65 40.16
C MET A 216 14.14 14.71 41.12
N PHE A 217 13.03 14.10 40.64
CA PHE A 217 12.13 13.23 41.40
C PHE A 217 11.49 12.07 40.62
N GLY A 218 12.00 11.68 39.43
CA GLY A 218 11.34 10.65 38.62
C GLY A 218 12.28 9.86 37.69
N ASN A 219 11.74 8.81 37.09
CA ASN A 219 12.39 8.06 36.02
C ASN A 219 12.62 8.95 34.81
N ASP A 220 13.76 8.81 34.13
CA ASP A 220 14.01 9.47 32.85
C ASP A 220 12.92 9.15 31.85
N PRO A 221 12.19 10.17 31.31
CA PRO A 221 11.15 9.91 30.35
C PRO A 221 11.76 9.34 29.06
N ARG A 222 11.20 8.22 28.56
CA ARG A 222 11.62 7.68 27.28
C ARG A 222 11.00 8.47 26.13
N VAL A 223 11.84 9.02 25.29
CA VAL A 223 11.42 9.87 24.16
C VAL A 223 11.76 9.20 22.83
N ARG A 224 10.86 9.39 21.86
CA ARG A 224 11.11 8.93 20.51
C ARG A 224 12.17 9.83 19.85
N THR A 225 13.33 9.26 19.60
CA THR A 225 14.48 9.91 18.94
C THR A 225 14.43 9.74 17.43
N ARG A 226 13.63 8.78 16.94
CA ARG A 226 13.56 8.42 15.53
C ARG A 226 12.70 9.43 14.74
N ASP A 227 13.26 9.93 13.66
CA ASP A 227 12.54 10.70 12.63
C ASP A 227 11.71 9.77 11.72
N VAL A 228 10.95 10.35 10.80
CA VAL A 228 10.10 9.56 9.88
C VAL A 228 10.90 8.61 8.99
N ARG A 229 12.13 8.99 8.63
CA ARG A 229 13.01 8.15 7.81
C ARG A 229 13.49 6.92 8.59
N SER A 230 13.89 7.12 9.83
CA SER A 230 14.27 6.01 10.72
C SER A 230 13.11 5.08 11.03
N LEU A 231 11.88 5.62 11.14
CA LEU A 231 10.66 4.82 11.25
C LEU A 231 10.39 4.00 9.98
N GLU A 232 10.60 4.58 8.79
CA GLU A 232 10.48 3.86 7.52
C GLU A 232 11.48 2.72 7.43
N ASP A 233 12.74 2.95 7.81
CA ASP A 233 13.77 1.93 7.85
C ASP A 233 13.44 0.82 8.88
N TYR A 234 12.86 1.18 10.03
CA TYR A 234 12.36 0.20 11.00
C TYR A 234 11.25 -0.67 10.42
N VAL A 235 10.22 -0.07 9.81
CA VAL A 235 9.14 -0.81 9.14
C VAL A 235 9.72 -1.75 8.07
N ARG A 236 10.67 -1.27 7.28
CA ARG A 236 11.32 -2.11 6.28
C ARG A 236 12.06 -3.30 6.89
N ARG A 237 12.79 -3.10 7.99
CA ARG A 237 13.47 -4.19 8.71
C ARG A 237 12.44 -5.20 9.22
N ARG A 238 11.32 -4.73 9.80
CA ARG A 238 10.23 -5.61 10.25
C ARG A 238 9.67 -6.44 9.10
N LEU A 239 9.30 -5.83 7.99
CA LEU A 239 8.80 -6.55 6.81
C LEU A 239 9.80 -7.60 6.31
N ARG A 240 11.09 -7.34 6.39
CA ARG A 240 12.15 -8.29 6.00
C ARG A 240 12.29 -9.49 6.93
N THR A 241 11.65 -9.50 8.09
CA THR A 241 11.63 -10.70 8.96
C THR A 241 10.68 -11.77 8.42
N ILE A 242 9.72 -11.40 7.59
CA ILE A 242 8.72 -12.32 7.03
C ILE A 242 8.80 -12.45 5.50
N PHE A 243 9.22 -11.41 4.79
CA PHE A 243 9.38 -11.46 3.33
C PHE A 243 10.86 -11.63 2.95
N PRO A 244 11.21 -12.59 2.07
CA PRO A 244 12.58 -12.81 1.58
C PRO A 244 13.23 -11.56 0.97
N ALA A 245 12.43 -10.70 0.32
CA ALA A 245 12.92 -9.42 -0.17
C ALA A 245 11.89 -8.30 0.02
N VAL A 246 12.37 -7.14 0.48
CA VAL A 246 11.60 -5.90 0.59
C VAL A 246 12.43 -4.78 -0.02
N LEU A 247 11.94 -4.19 -1.10
CA LEU A 247 12.64 -3.13 -1.82
C LEU A 247 12.68 -1.84 -0.97
N LYS A 248 13.58 -0.93 -1.35
CA LYS A 248 13.55 0.42 -0.78
C LYS A 248 12.22 1.07 -1.17
N PRO A 249 11.43 1.54 -0.20
CA PRO A 249 10.13 2.09 -0.50
C PRO A 249 10.21 3.45 -1.21
N LEU A 250 9.12 3.81 -1.87
CA LEU A 250 8.93 5.15 -2.41
C LEU A 250 8.13 6.00 -1.41
N PRO A 251 8.71 7.09 -0.87
CA PRO A 251 7.97 8.00 -0.01
C PRO A 251 6.92 8.77 -0.82
N LEU A 252 5.71 8.91 -0.26
CA LEU A 252 4.61 9.62 -0.92
C LEU A 252 3.96 10.62 0.04
N PRO A 253 3.65 11.86 -0.42
CA PRO A 253 4.09 12.46 -1.68
C PRO A 253 5.61 12.69 -1.74
N LEU A 254 6.19 12.66 -2.95
CA LEU A 254 7.66 12.73 -3.15
C LEU A 254 8.32 13.98 -2.53
N HIS A 255 7.64 15.12 -2.60
CA HIS A 255 8.19 16.43 -2.20
C HIS A 255 7.73 16.89 -0.82
N ARG A 256 6.88 16.09 -0.13
CA ARG A 256 6.40 16.42 1.22
C ARG A 256 7.27 15.77 2.28
N LYS A 257 7.73 16.56 3.23
CA LYS A 257 8.42 16.06 4.42
C LYS A 257 7.72 16.58 5.66
N PRO A 258 7.36 15.70 6.59
CA PRO A 258 7.46 14.24 6.48
C PRO A 258 6.46 13.67 5.46
N GLN A 259 6.82 12.54 4.83
CA GLN A 259 5.92 11.81 3.94
C GLN A 259 4.71 11.27 4.70
N LEU A 260 3.59 11.12 3.98
CA LEU A 260 2.36 10.56 4.56
C LEU A 260 2.34 9.04 4.49
N PHE A 261 2.90 8.50 3.42
CA PHE A 261 2.91 7.08 3.10
C PHE A 261 4.29 6.65 2.60
N SER A 262 4.56 5.36 2.68
CA SER A 262 5.68 4.71 2.01
C SER A 262 5.17 3.51 1.23
N LEU A 263 5.40 3.50 -0.09
CA LEU A 263 4.98 2.42 -0.97
C LEU A 263 6.06 1.34 -1.00
N PHE A 264 5.81 0.23 -0.32
CA PHE A 264 6.68 -0.93 -0.27
C PHE A 264 6.33 -1.95 -1.34
N LEU A 265 7.33 -2.59 -1.95
CA LEU A 265 7.19 -3.85 -2.66
C LEU A 265 7.85 -4.94 -1.82
N CYS A 266 7.03 -5.92 -1.38
CA CYS A 266 7.45 -7.10 -0.63
C CYS A 266 7.28 -8.33 -1.52
N ILE A 267 8.32 -9.16 -1.61
CA ILE A 267 8.38 -10.35 -2.47
C ILE A 267 8.35 -11.57 -1.56
N ALA A 268 7.30 -12.40 -1.67
CA ALA A 268 7.16 -13.59 -0.82
C ALA A 268 7.87 -14.82 -1.37
N ASN A 269 8.14 -14.88 -2.66
CA ASN A 269 8.86 -16.01 -3.25
C ASN A 269 10.31 -16.00 -2.77
N ASP A 270 10.81 -17.14 -2.26
CA ASP A 270 12.16 -17.30 -1.73
C ASP A 270 13.18 -17.85 -2.76
N GLU A 271 12.74 -18.17 -3.97
CA GLU A 271 13.61 -18.60 -5.04
C GLU A 271 14.51 -17.45 -5.55
N PRO A 272 15.84 -17.60 -5.58
CA PRO A 272 16.77 -16.52 -5.95
C PRO A 272 16.49 -15.92 -7.34
N LYS A 273 16.07 -16.73 -8.31
CA LYS A 273 15.73 -16.26 -9.65
C LYS A 273 14.48 -15.37 -9.64
N ALA A 274 13.45 -15.75 -8.87
CA ALA A 274 12.22 -15.00 -8.73
C ALA A 274 12.48 -13.67 -8.00
N ILE A 275 13.22 -13.70 -6.89
CA ILE A 275 13.66 -12.49 -6.17
C ILE A 275 14.42 -11.56 -7.12
N GLY A 276 15.39 -12.10 -7.87
CA GLY A 276 16.20 -11.31 -8.82
C GLY A 276 15.37 -10.65 -9.91
N LEU A 277 14.37 -11.34 -10.46
CA LEU A 277 13.47 -10.80 -11.48
C LEU A 277 12.57 -9.71 -10.90
N ALA A 278 11.84 -10.01 -9.83
CA ALA A 278 10.92 -9.07 -9.20
C ALA A 278 11.65 -7.83 -8.67
N THR A 279 12.85 -7.98 -8.11
CA THR A 279 13.70 -6.87 -7.65
C THR A 279 14.14 -5.97 -8.81
N ARG A 280 14.54 -6.53 -9.95
CA ARG A 280 14.92 -5.72 -11.14
C ARG A 280 13.73 -4.93 -11.67
N ILE A 281 12.59 -5.58 -11.84
CA ILE A 281 11.34 -4.94 -12.30
C ILE A 281 10.94 -3.84 -11.31
N GLY A 282 10.83 -4.16 -10.03
CA GLY A 282 10.39 -3.23 -9.01
C GLY A 282 11.31 -2.02 -8.86
N ASN A 283 12.64 -2.23 -8.82
CA ASN A 283 13.61 -1.14 -8.72
C ASN A 283 13.59 -0.23 -9.94
N HIS A 284 13.43 -0.78 -11.15
CA HIS A 284 13.33 0.03 -12.36
C HIS A 284 12.08 0.93 -12.30
N ILE A 285 10.93 0.35 -11.98
CA ILE A 285 9.66 1.08 -11.90
C ILE A 285 9.68 2.15 -10.80
N LEU A 286 10.22 1.83 -9.62
CA LEU A 286 10.33 2.78 -8.52
C LEU A 286 11.29 3.93 -8.85
N LYS A 287 12.40 3.68 -9.58
CA LYS A 287 13.31 4.74 -10.05
C LYS A 287 12.64 5.67 -11.05
N VAL A 288 11.97 5.12 -12.05
CA VAL A 288 11.22 5.90 -13.05
C VAL A 288 10.13 6.73 -12.37
N GLY A 289 9.37 6.12 -11.46
CA GLY A 289 8.34 6.82 -10.68
C GLY A 289 8.88 7.93 -9.80
N ALA A 290 10.09 7.79 -9.27
CA ALA A 290 10.77 8.83 -8.50
C ALA A 290 11.35 9.96 -9.37
N GLY A 291 11.25 9.89 -10.72
CA GLY A 291 11.85 10.87 -11.63
C GLY A 291 13.38 10.77 -11.70
N ILE A 292 13.96 9.65 -11.26
CA ILE A 292 15.40 9.40 -11.33
C ILE A 292 15.67 8.72 -12.68
N SER A 293 16.05 9.53 -13.68
CA SER A 293 16.54 9.00 -14.96
C SER A 293 17.74 8.08 -14.72
N SER A 294 17.73 6.92 -15.36
CA SER A 294 18.82 5.93 -15.33
C SER A 294 20.03 6.39 -16.13
#